data_5b2662e1fab20e688959428539ee823c
#
_entry.id   5b2662e1fab20e688959428539ee823c
#
_cell.length_a   1.000
_cell.length_b   1.000
_cell.length_c   1.000
_cell.angle_alpha   90.00
_cell.angle_beta   90.00
_cell.angle_gamma   90.00
#
_symmetry.space_group_name_H-M   'P 1'
#
loop_
_entity.id
_entity.type
_entity.pdbx_description
1 polymer ?
#
loop_
_entity_poly.entity_id
_entity_poly.type
_entity_poly.pdbx_seq_one_letter_code
_entity_poly.pdbx_strand_id
1 'polypeptide(L)'
;MVLNLKTLKKAGPVGVISLLVGVIFSFIVGSGVAMALGYTDPAEVTTIGAGAVTFIVGPVTGTALGVSSEIIAISVAAGLVKSIMTMVITPFIADLVGLDNPTSAMVYGGLIGTTSGVAGGLAATAPELVPYGAMTATFYTGLGTLIVPSIGFLIIRSIML
;
A
#
# COMPACT_ATOMS: atom_id res chain seq x y z
N MET A 1 15.60 -20.76 -3.05
CA MET A 1 15.54 -20.06 -1.75
C MET A 1 14.23 -20.43 -1.08
N VAL A 2 14.27 -21.18 0.01
CA VAL A 2 13.05 -21.69 0.68
C VAL A 2 12.63 -20.67 1.73
N LEU A 3 11.38 -20.18 1.65
CA LEU A 3 10.77 -19.33 2.67
C LEU A 3 10.90 -20.01 4.05
N ASN A 4 11.56 -19.36 4.99
CA ASN A 4 11.75 -19.93 6.32
C ASN A 4 10.46 -19.72 7.16
N LEU A 5 9.63 -20.75 7.25
CA LEU A 5 8.36 -20.75 7.99
C LEU A 5 8.51 -20.37 9.48
N LYS A 6 9.68 -20.63 10.08
CA LYS A 6 9.94 -20.20 11.47
C LYS A 6 10.09 -18.70 11.58
N THR A 7 10.77 -18.07 10.61
CA THR A 7 10.89 -16.60 10.54
C THR A 7 9.54 -15.94 10.30
N LEU A 8 8.72 -16.51 9.41
CA LEU A 8 7.35 -16.08 9.17
C LEU A 8 6.47 -16.11 10.43
N LYS A 9 6.53 -17.20 11.19
CA LYS A 9 5.77 -17.32 12.45
C LYS A 9 6.26 -16.33 13.50
N LYS A 10 7.56 -16.07 13.58
CA LYS A 10 8.14 -15.15 14.56
C LYS A 10 7.84 -13.67 14.23
N ALA A 11 7.81 -13.31 12.95
CA ALA A 11 7.51 -11.95 12.48
C ALA A 11 6.00 -11.70 12.28
N GLY A 12 5.15 -12.74 12.36
CA GLY A 12 3.72 -12.69 12.04
C GLY A 12 2.95 -11.54 12.71
N PRO A 13 2.99 -11.38 14.03
CA PRO A 13 2.24 -10.30 14.70
C PRO A 13 2.69 -8.90 14.26
N VAL A 14 3.99 -8.69 14.13
CA VAL A 14 4.56 -7.40 13.71
C VAL A 14 4.24 -7.13 12.25
N GLY A 15 4.30 -8.15 11.40
CA GLY A 15 3.87 -8.06 10.00
C GLY A 15 2.39 -7.69 9.86
N VAL A 16 1.50 -8.30 10.63
CA VAL A 16 0.06 -7.96 10.60
C VAL A 16 -0.19 -6.51 11.05
N ILE A 17 0.46 -6.07 12.12
CA ILE A 17 0.33 -4.68 12.58
C ILE A 17 0.83 -3.71 11.50
N SER A 18 1.97 -3.99 10.89
CA SER A 18 2.51 -3.15 9.81
C SER A 18 1.57 -3.04 8.62
N LEU A 19 0.89 -4.13 8.23
CA LEU A 19 -0.12 -4.13 7.18
C LEU A 19 -1.29 -3.20 7.50
N LEU A 20 -1.86 -3.32 8.70
CA LEU A 20 -2.98 -2.49 9.12
C LEU A 20 -2.61 -1.01 9.16
N VAL A 21 -1.49 -0.70 9.81
CA VAL A 21 -1.00 0.68 9.92
C VAL A 21 -0.70 1.25 8.53
N GLY A 22 -0.02 0.50 7.67
CA GLY A 22 0.35 0.94 6.34
C GLY A 22 -0.87 1.21 5.44
N VAL A 23 -1.88 0.31 5.42
CA VAL A 23 -3.12 0.49 4.64
C VAL A 23 -3.87 1.72 5.13
N ILE A 24 -4.10 1.83 6.44
CA ILE A 24 -4.86 2.94 7.03
C ILE A 24 -4.15 4.28 6.76
N PHE A 25 -2.84 4.34 7.02
CA PHE A 25 -2.06 5.56 6.82
C PHE A 25 -2.06 6.00 5.36
N SER A 26 -1.76 5.08 4.42
CA SER A 26 -1.75 5.40 2.99
C SER A 26 -3.12 5.86 2.50
N PHE A 27 -4.20 5.22 2.98
CA PHE A 27 -5.56 5.58 2.63
C PHE A 27 -5.94 6.98 3.14
N ILE A 28 -5.63 7.28 4.40
CA ILE A 28 -5.91 8.60 5.01
C ILE A 28 -5.16 9.70 4.26
N VAL A 29 -3.85 9.50 4.01
CA VAL A 29 -3.04 10.49 3.29
C VAL A 29 -3.56 10.69 1.87
N GLY A 30 -3.83 9.60 1.13
CA GLY A 30 -4.34 9.69 -0.24
C GLY A 30 -5.72 10.35 -0.33
N SER A 31 -6.63 10.01 0.58
CA SER A 31 -7.96 10.64 0.66
C SER A 31 -7.86 12.12 1.06
N GLY A 32 -6.97 12.45 2.00
CA GLY A 32 -6.71 13.84 2.40
C GLY A 32 -6.16 14.68 1.25
N VAL A 33 -5.26 14.13 0.46
CA VAL A 33 -4.75 14.80 -0.76
C VAL A 33 -5.87 14.98 -1.79
N ALA A 34 -6.71 13.98 -2.01
CA ALA A 34 -7.85 14.09 -2.92
C ALA A 34 -8.79 15.24 -2.50
N MET A 35 -9.15 15.31 -1.23
CA MET A 35 -9.96 16.41 -0.69
C MET A 35 -9.27 17.78 -0.85
N ALA A 36 -7.97 17.86 -0.60
CA ALA A 36 -7.19 19.09 -0.77
C ALA A 36 -7.09 19.55 -2.23
N LEU A 37 -7.19 18.63 -3.19
CA LEU A 37 -7.26 18.91 -4.62
C LEU A 37 -8.67 19.29 -5.11
N GLY A 38 -9.66 19.32 -4.20
CA GLY A 38 -11.01 19.79 -4.50
C GLY A 38 -12.02 18.71 -4.88
N TYR A 39 -11.69 17.43 -4.71
CA TYR A 39 -12.67 16.34 -4.87
C TYR A 39 -13.66 16.36 -3.70
N THR A 40 -14.94 16.39 -4.01
CA THR A 40 -16.03 16.53 -3.03
C THR A 40 -16.99 15.34 -3.01
N ASP A 41 -16.90 14.43 -3.97
CA ASP A 41 -17.68 13.20 -3.98
C ASP A 41 -16.98 12.11 -3.15
N PRO A 42 -17.66 11.50 -2.15
CA PRO A 42 -17.06 10.50 -1.29
C PRO A 42 -16.53 9.27 -2.03
N ALA A 43 -17.16 8.85 -3.14
CA ALA A 43 -16.72 7.69 -3.93
C ALA A 43 -15.43 8.02 -4.69
N GLU A 44 -15.31 9.22 -5.25
CA GLU A 44 -14.10 9.69 -5.93
C GLU A 44 -12.92 9.81 -4.95
N VAL A 45 -13.14 10.48 -3.81
CA VAL A 45 -12.12 10.63 -2.75
C VAL A 45 -11.64 9.28 -2.26
N THR A 46 -12.57 8.32 -2.02
CA THR A 46 -12.23 6.97 -1.61
C THR A 46 -11.42 6.24 -2.68
N THR A 47 -11.78 6.39 -3.95
CA THR A 47 -11.08 5.74 -5.07
C THR A 47 -9.66 6.27 -5.25
N ILE A 48 -9.46 7.59 -5.15
CA ILE A 48 -8.13 8.21 -5.24
C ILE A 48 -7.28 7.80 -4.02
N GLY A 49 -7.86 7.82 -2.82
CA GLY A 49 -7.24 7.31 -1.61
C GLY A 49 -6.85 5.82 -1.71
N ALA A 50 -7.70 5.01 -2.32
CA ALA A 50 -7.42 3.60 -2.63
C ALA A 50 -6.21 3.45 -3.56
N GLY A 51 -6.05 4.33 -4.55
CA GLY A 51 -4.89 4.41 -5.42
C GLY A 51 -3.59 4.65 -4.64
N ALA A 52 -3.63 5.52 -3.65
CA ALA A 52 -2.48 5.74 -2.76
C ALA A 52 -2.17 4.53 -1.87
N VAL A 53 -3.14 3.67 -1.59
CA VAL A 53 -2.87 2.35 -0.98
C VAL A 53 -2.04 1.52 -1.95
N THR A 54 -2.60 1.15 -3.13
CA THR A 54 -1.85 0.60 -4.27
C THR A 54 -2.58 0.89 -5.58
N PHE A 55 -1.83 0.86 -6.71
CA PHE A 55 -2.41 1.01 -8.06
C PHE A 55 -3.40 -0.12 -8.44
N ILE A 56 -3.49 -1.20 -7.65
CA ILE A 56 -4.47 -2.29 -7.81
C ILE A 56 -5.73 -1.99 -7.00
N VAL A 57 -5.60 -1.48 -5.77
CA VAL A 57 -6.73 -1.20 -4.88
C VAL A 57 -7.62 -0.09 -5.44
N GLY A 58 -7.01 0.91 -6.10
CA GLY A 58 -7.75 2.01 -6.74
C GLY A 58 -8.81 1.54 -7.74
N PRO A 59 -8.45 0.82 -8.81
CA PRO A 59 -9.41 0.30 -9.79
C PRO A 59 -10.47 -0.61 -9.20
N VAL A 60 -10.11 -1.48 -8.27
CA VAL A 60 -11.06 -2.37 -7.58
C VAL A 60 -12.10 -1.53 -6.82
N THR A 61 -11.64 -0.53 -6.08
CA THR A 61 -12.50 0.38 -5.34
C THR A 61 -13.39 1.21 -6.28
N GLY A 62 -12.80 1.81 -7.30
CA GLY A 62 -13.52 2.65 -8.25
C GLY A 62 -14.60 1.91 -9.02
N THR A 63 -14.30 0.68 -9.43
CA THR A 63 -15.29 -0.20 -10.09
C THR A 63 -16.43 -0.58 -9.12
N ALA A 64 -16.09 -0.90 -7.87
CA ALA A 64 -17.08 -1.25 -6.85
C ALA A 64 -18.00 -0.07 -6.49
N LEU A 65 -17.48 1.14 -6.50
CA LEU A 65 -18.23 2.37 -6.18
C LEU A 65 -18.87 3.04 -7.41
N GLY A 66 -18.58 2.55 -8.62
CA GLY A 66 -19.19 3.04 -9.85
C GLY A 66 -18.70 4.43 -10.30
N VAL A 67 -17.48 4.81 -9.94
CA VAL A 67 -16.90 6.09 -10.38
C VAL A 67 -16.48 6.06 -11.85
N SER A 68 -16.23 7.22 -12.44
CA SER A 68 -15.80 7.34 -13.83
C SER A 68 -14.43 6.72 -14.10
N SER A 69 -14.18 6.33 -15.35
CA SER A 69 -12.88 5.79 -15.77
C SER A 69 -11.73 6.78 -15.58
N GLU A 70 -12.00 8.08 -15.60
CA GLU A 70 -11.02 9.13 -15.34
C GLU A 70 -10.53 9.09 -13.89
N ILE A 71 -11.44 8.97 -12.93
CA ILE A 71 -11.09 8.84 -11.52
C ILE A 71 -10.31 7.54 -11.25
N ILE A 72 -10.71 6.44 -11.90
CA ILE A 72 -9.97 5.18 -11.83
C ILE A 72 -8.54 5.38 -12.37
N ALA A 73 -8.37 6.06 -13.50
CA ALA A 73 -7.05 6.33 -14.08
C ALA A 73 -6.18 7.19 -13.15
N ILE A 74 -6.75 8.21 -12.51
CA ILE A 74 -6.06 9.05 -11.52
C ILE A 74 -5.60 8.19 -10.33
N SER A 75 -6.44 7.29 -9.85
CA SER A 75 -6.10 6.38 -8.75
C SER A 75 -4.94 5.44 -9.11
N VAL A 76 -4.92 4.92 -10.34
CA VAL A 76 -3.80 4.11 -10.86
C VAL A 76 -2.52 4.95 -10.91
N ALA A 77 -2.59 6.16 -11.43
CA ALA A 77 -1.43 7.06 -11.52
C ALA A 77 -0.84 7.35 -10.14
N ALA A 78 -1.67 7.64 -9.13
CA ALA A 78 -1.23 7.85 -7.75
C ALA A 78 -0.47 6.64 -7.20
N GLY A 79 -0.99 5.44 -7.40
CA GLY A 79 -0.35 4.20 -6.95
C GLY A 79 0.94 3.87 -7.71
N LEU A 80 1.01 4.18 -9.01
CA LEU A 80 2.23 4.02 -9.80
C LEU A 80 3.34 4.97 -9.33
N VAL A 81 3.02 6.24 -9.07
CA VAL A 81 3.98 7.20 -8.50
C VAL A 81 4.54 6.67 -7.18
N LYS A 82 3.69 6.21 -6.26
CA LYS A 82 4.13 5.59 -5.01
C LYS A 82 5.07 4.40 -5.26
N SER A 83 4.74 3.53 -6.21
CA SER A 83 5.53 2.34 -6.53
C SER A 83 6.92 2.69 -7.06
N ILE A 84 7.00 3.65 -8.00
CA ILE A 84 8.26 4.14 -8.56
C ILE A 84 9.10 4.83 -7.49
N MET A 85 8.49 5.71 -6.69
CA MET A 85 9.18 6.38 -5.59
C MET A 85 9.74 5.38 -4.58
N THR A 86 8.97 4.37 -4.22
CA THR A 86 9.44 3.29 -3.33
C THR A 86 10.66 2.58 -3.91
N MET A 87 10.60 2.18 -5.19
CA MET A 87 11.71 1.50 -5.86
C MET A 87 12.98 2.34 -5.87
N VAL A 88 12.85 3.64 -6.17
CA VAL A 88 13.99 4.57 -6.27
C VAL A 88 14.56 4.92 -4.89
N ILE A 89 13.69 5.14 -3.90
CA ILE A 89 14.13 5.64 -2.58
C ILE A 89 14.67 4.50 -1.70
N THR A 90 14.18 3.27 -1.83
CA THR A 90 14.58 2.14 -0.97
C THR A 90 16.11 2.00 -0.82
N PRO A 91 16.92 2.00 -1.89
CA PRO A 91 18.37 1.88 -1.75
C PRO A 91 19.04 2.97 -0.89
N PHE A 92 18.46 4.17 -0.89
CA PHE A 92 19.04 5.31 -0.14
C PHE A 92 18.67 5.28 1.35
N ILE A 93 17.55 4.63 1.71
CA ILE A 93 17.08 4.59 3.09
C ILE A 93 17.30 3.25 3.76
N ALA A 94 17.75 2.22 3.04
CA ALA A 94 17.85 0.85 3.50
C ALA A 94 18.63 0.72 4.82
N ASP A 95 19.81 1.32 4.89
CA ASP A 95 20.63 1.31 6.11
C ASP A 95 19.99 2.09 7.25
N LEU A 96 19.32 3.20 6.93
CA LEU A 96 18.65 4.06 7.91
C LEU A 96 17.48 3.34 8.59
N VAL A 97 16.73 2.53 7.83
CA VAL A 97 15.56 1.78 8.34
C VAL A 97 15.91 0.34 8.72
N GLY A 98 17.17 -0.05 8.66
CA GLY A 98 17.65 -1.37 9.06
C GLY A 98 17.09 -2.51 8.20
N LEU A 99 17.12 -2.38 6.87
CA LEU A 99 16.71 -3.42 5.92
C LEU A 99 17.81 -4.48 5.75
N ASP A 100 18.16 -5.16 6.82
CA ASP A 100 19.25 -6.13 6.91
C ASP A 100 18.81 -7.55 7.31
N ASN A 101 17.50 -7.73 7.57
CA ASN A 101 16.96 -9.02 8.02
C ASN A 101 15.52 -9.25 7.52
N PRO A 102 15.05 -10.51 7.49
CA PRO A 102 13.71 -10.85 7.02
C PRO A 102 12.56 -10.13 7.76
N THR A 103 12.71 -9.89 9.06
CA THR A 103 11.67 -9.22 9.85
C THR A 103 11.53 -7.75 9.45
N SER A 104 12.63 -7.03 9.29
CA SER A 104 12.61 -5.64 8.84
C SER A 104 12.04 -5.52 7.43
N ALA A 105 12.37 -6.44 6.53
CA ALA A 105 11.82 -6.47 5.18
C ALA A 105 10.29 -6.74 5.17
N MET A 106 9.81 -7.62 6.05
CA MET A 106 8.37 -7.88 6.21
C MET A 106 7.63 -6.64 6.73
N VAL A 107 8.17 -5.96 7.74
CA VAL A 107 7.62 -4.71 8.28
C VAL A 107 7.63 -3.63 7.20
N TYR A 108 8.73 -3.47 6.49
CA TYR A 108 8.85 -2.52 5.39
C TYR A 108 7.80 -2.77 4.31
N GLY A 109 7.67 -4.03 3.84
CA GLY A 109 6.64 -4.41 2.88
C GLY A 109 5.21 -4.16 3.37
N GLY A 110 4.97 -4.37 4.67
CA GLY A 110 3.68 -4.11 5.31
C GLY A 110 3.35 -2.62 5.47
N LEU A 111 4.33 -1.78 5.74
CA LEU A 111 4.12 -0.34 5.88
C LEU A 111 3.98 0.35 4.52
N ILE A 112 4.84 0.02 3.57
CA ILE A 112 4.88 0.66 2.25
C ILE A 112 3.80 0.08 1.32
N GLY A 113 3.66 -1.25 1.26
CA GLY A 113 2.52 -1.93 0.68
C GLY A 113 2.49 -2.06 -0.85
N THR A 114 3.36 -1.43 -1.60
CA THR A 114 3.44 -1.62 -3.06
C THR A 114 4.36 -2.78 -3.41
N THR A 115 3.80 -3.90 -3.89
CA THR A 115 4.57 -5.13 -4.16
C THR A 115 5.71 -4.90 -5.15
N SER A 116 5.45 -4.23 -6.28
CA SER A 116 6.47 -3.95 -7.30
C SER A 116 7.52 -2.96 -6.82
N GLY A 117 7.12 -1.92 -6.08
CA GLY A 117 8.04 -0.94 -5.50
C GLY A 117 8.96 -1.55 -4.45
N VAL A 118 8.37 -2.32 -3.52
CA VAL A 118 9.12 -3.03 -2.47
C VAL A 118 10.06 -4.08 -3.06
N ALA A 119 9.56 -4.90 -3.99
CA ALA A 119 10.39 -5.93 -4.64
C ALA A 119 11.55 -5.30 -5.44
N GLY A 120 11.28 -4.25 -6.23
CA GLY A 120 12.30 -3.57 -7.01
C GLY A 120 13.34 -2.86 -6.14
N GLY A 121 12.90 -2.17 -5.10
CA GLY A 121 13.78 -1.49 -4.15
C GLY A 121 14.68 -2.47 -3.37
N LEU A 122 14.10 -3.57 -2.87
CA LEU A 122 14.88 -4.62 -2.19
C LEU A 122 15.80 -5.37 -3.16
N ALA A 123 15.40 -5.59 -4.41
CA ALA A 123 16.26 -6.22 -5.40
C ALA A 123 17.54 -5.43 -5.68
N ALA A 124 17.46 -4.11 -5.59
CA ALA A 124 18.61 -3.21 -5.74
C ALA A 124 19.46 -3.07 -4.46
N THR A 125 18.97 -3.53 -3.31
CA THR A 125 19.60 -3.30 -2.00
C THR A 125 20.03 -4.60 -1.33
N ALA A 126 19.08 -5.49 -1.11
CA ALA A 126 19.23 -6.77 -0.42
C ALA A 126 18.35 -7.83 -1.11
N PRO A 127 18.80 -8.41 -2.25
CA PRO A 127 17.99 -9.29 -3.07
C PRO A 127 17.44 -10.52 -2.32
N GLU A 128 18.14 -10.99 -1.30
CA GLU A 128 17.73 -12.10 -0.43
C GLU A 128 16.50 -11.77 0.43
N LEU A 129 16.21 -10.49 0.63
CA LEU A 129 15.06 -10.01 1.40
C LEU A 129 13.80 -9.81 0.56
N VAL A 130 13.91 -9.81 -0.78
CA VAL A 130 12.79 -9.61 -1.71
C VAL A 130 11.59 -10.50 -1.39
N PRO A 131 11.73 -11.83 -1.17
CA PRO A 131 10.57 -12.68 -0.90
C PRO A 131 9.78 -12.27 0.33
N TYR A 132 10.45 -11.79 1.36
CA TYR A 132 9.80 -11.40 2.62
C TYR A 132 9.03 -10.08 2.49
N GLY A 133 9.66 -9.05 1.92
CA GLY A 133 9.01 -7.75 1.71
C GLY A 133 7.89 -7.81 0.68
N ALA A 134 8.12 -8.46 -0.46
CA ALA A 134 7.12 -8.60 -1.52
C ALA A 134 5.90 -9.41 -1.07
N MET A 135 6.10 -10.48 -0.29
CA MET A 135 5.01 -11.28 0.27
C MET A 135 4.10 -10.41 1.16
N THR A 136 4.68 -9.65 2.09
CA THR A 136 3.90 -8.80 2.99
C THR A 136 3.19 -7.69 2.21
N ALA A 137 3.83 -7.08 1.23
CA ALA A 137 3.22 -6.09 0.35
C ALA A 137 2.07 -6.66 -0.50
N THR A 138 2.12 -7.96 -0.84
CA THR A 138 1.00 -8.64 -1.51
C THR A 138 -0.21 -8.79 -0.57
N PHE A 139 0.00 -9.19 0.67
CA PHE A 139 -1.06 -9.24 1.68
C PHE A 139 -1.64 -7.85 1.97
N TYR A 140 -0.80 -6.81 1.97
CA TYR A 140 -1.24 -5.42 2.08
C TYR A 140 -2.22 -5.05 0.96
N THR A 141 -1.92 -5.40 -0.28
CA THR A 141 -2.83 -5.16 -1.41
C THR A 141 -4.16 -5.91 -1.22
N GLY A 142 -4.11 -7.19 -0.82
CA GLY A 142 -5.31 -7.97 -0.52
C GLY A 142 -6.16 -7.35 0.59
N LEU A 143 -5.54 -6.91 1.67
CA LEU A 143 -6.22 -6.23 2.77
C LEU A 143 -6.87 -4.92 2.31
N GLY A 144 -6.15 -4.13 1.51
CA GLY A 144 -6.65 -2.88 0.93
C GLY A 144 -7.89 -3.10 0.08
N THR A 145 -7.91 -4.13 -0.79
CA THR A 145 -9.07 -4.44 -1.65
C THR A 145 -10.30 -4.87 -0.87
N LEU A 146 -10.14 -5.39 0.34
CA LEU A 146 -11.26 -5.77 1.21
C LEU A 146 -11.79 -4.59 2.03
N ILE A 147 -10.89 -3.79 2.61
CA ILE A 147 -11.25 -2.77 3.60
C ILE A 147 -11.66 -1.45 2.94
N VAL A 148 -10.95 -1.03 1.89
CA VAL A 148 -11.13 0.32 1.35
C VAL A 148 -12.49 0.54 0.67
N PRO A 149 -12.96 -0.33 -0.25
CA PRO A 149 -14.26 -0.12 -0.88
C PRO A 149 -15.46 -0.30 0.07
N SER A 150 -15.24 -0.85 1.24
CA SER A 150 -16.27 -1.11 2.25
C SER A 150 -16.15 -0.13 3.43
N ILE A 151 -15.34 -0.46 4.42
CA ILE A 151 -15.18 0.34 5.64
C ILE A 151 -14.59 1.72 5.31
N GLY A 152 -13.58 1.79 4.43
CA GLY A 152 -12.96 3.04 4.01
C GLY A 152 -13.97 4.00 3.40
N PHE A 153 -14.80 3.52 2.48
CA PHE A 153 -15.86 4.33 1.87
C PHE A 153 -16.88 4.83 2.90
N LEU A 154 -17.33 3.98 3.82
CA LEU A 154 -18.27 4.40 4.86
C LEU A 154 -17.70 5.50 5.75
N ILE A 155 -16.41 5.41 6.10
CA ILE A 155 -15.72 6.44 6.90
C ILE A 155 -15.65 7.76 6.12
N ILE A 156 -15.18 7.76 4.88
CA ILE A 156 -15.09 8.98 4.06
C ILE A 156 -16.47 9.59 3.89
N ARG A 157 -17.47 8.79 3.56
CA ARG A 157 -18.84 9.25 3.42
C ARG A 157 -19.38 9.91 4.69
N SER A 158 -19.07 9.37 5.87
CA SER A 158 -19.54 9.94 7.15
C SER A 158 -18.83 11.24 7.53
N ILE A 159 -17.63 11.47 7.01
CA ILE A 159 -16.85 12.70 7.25
C ILE A 159 -17.29 13.83 6.31
N MET A 160 -17.70 13.48 5.08
CA MET A 160 -18.03 14.44 4.02
C MET A 160 -19.53 14.81 3.96
N LEU A 161 -20.40 14.10 4.67
CA LEU A 161 -21.83 14.39 4.82
C LEU A 161 -22.11 15.16 6.09
#